data_5220388d714e579e1f3b2c95faca9b61
#
_entry.id   5220388d714e579e1f3b2c95faca9b61
#
_cell.length_a   1.000
_cell.length_b   1.000
_cell.length_c   1.000
_cell.angle_alpha   90.00
_cell.angle_beta   90.00
_cell.angle_gamma   90.00
#
_symmetry.space_group_name_H-M   'P 1'
#
loop_
_entity.id
_entity.type
_entity.pdbx_description
1 polymer ?
#
loop_
_entity_poly.entity_id
_entity_poly.type
_entity_poly.pdbx_seq_one_letter_code
_entity_poly.pdbx_strand_id
1 'polypeptide(L)'
;MRGRIQSEGAAELVPALRRSVLVEVTVAAVVLALSAVLVGTPPARSELDRPVDVMLPLQGSAGASGSVQVSVSPARVGANTLHVYLFDDSGRLTQPATISVTLTEPSQDIGPFDVDLAPAGPGHYVGDGMAIPGAGTWTLAVSVRLDEFTATSASTDFPVR
;
A
#
# COMPACT_ATOMS: atom_id res chain seq x y z
N MET A 1 -27.23 47.00 56.04
CA MET A 1 -26.68 47.65 54.87
C MET A 1 -25.46 46.88 54.27
N ARG A 2 -25.47 45.53 54.21
CA ARG A 2 -24.34 44.69 53.76
C ARG A 2 -24.64 43.79 52.57
N GLY A 3 -25.85 43.86 51.98
CA GLY A 3 -26.26 42.93 50.93
C GLY A 3 -26.20 43.46 49.48
N ARG A 4 -25.96 44.75 49.25
CA ARG A 4 -26.02 45.36 47.92
C ARG A 4 -24.72 45.41 47.12
N ILE A 5 -23.59 45.33 47.81
CA ILE A 5 -22.26 45.49 47.18
C ILE A 5 -21.80 44.19 46.54
N GLN A 6 -22.31 43.01 46.95
CA GLN A 6 -21.92 41.72 46.38
C GLN A 6 -22.66 41.34 45.06
N SER A 7 -23.81 41.96 44.82
CA SER A 7 -24.61 41.65 43.60
C SER A 7 -24.18 42.44 42.36
N GLU A 8 -23.59 43.61 42.53
CA GLU A 8 -23.11 44.40 41.38
C GLU A 8 -21.80 43.89 40.79
N GLY A 9 -20.89 43.35 41.59
CA GLY A 9 -19.68 42.71 41.10
C GLY A 9 -19.89 41.40 40.36
N ALA A 10 -20.95 40.67 40.73
CA ALA A 10 -21.27 39.40 40.04
C ALA A 10 -21.93 39.62 38.67
N ALA A 11 -22.65 40.74 38.48
CA ALA A 11 -23.32 41.02 37.20
C ALA A 11 -22.33 41.46 36.10
N GLU A 12 -21.20 42.10 36.43
CA GLU A 12 -20.15 42.44 35.46
C GLU A 12 -19.18 41.29 35.15
N LEU A 13 -18.97 40.37 36.10
CA LEU A 13 -18.10 39.20 35.91
C LEU A 13 -18.68 38.17 34.93
N VAL A 14 -19.98 38.02 34.88
CA VAL A 14 -20.65 37.02 34.01
C VAL A 14 -20.40 37.25 32.51
N PRO A 15 -20.53 38.49 31.97
CA PRO A 15 -20.23 38.72 30.54
C PRO A 15 -18.74 38.56 30.20
N ALA A 16 -17.84 38.95 31.11
CA ALA A 16 -16.40 38.74 30.91
C ALA A 16 -16.04 37.26 30.92
N LEU A 17 -16.60 36.48 31.84
CA LEU A 17 -16.42 35.04 31.89
C LEU A 17 -16.97 34.32 30.62
N ARG A 18 -18.17 34.71 30.16
CA ARG A 18 -18.75 34.19 28.93
C ARG A 18 -17.87 34.46 27.71
N ARG A 19 -17.30 35.67 27.61
CA ARG A 19 -16.40 36.04 26.53
C ARG A 19 -15.11 35.23 26.57
N SER A 20 -14.54 35.03 27.75
CA SER A 20 -13.33 34.19 27.92
C SER A 20 -13.59 32.75 27.53
N VAL A 21 -14.69 32.16 27.99
CA VAL A 21 -15.08 30.79 27.64
C VAL A 21 -15.35 30.65 26.13
N LEU A 22 -16.03 31.63 25.51
CA LEU A 22 -16.26 31.61 24.05
C LEU A 22 -14.95 31.64 23.25
N VAL A 23 -13.98 32.47 23.66
CA VAL A 23 -12.66 32.53 23.01
C VAL A 23 -11.96 31.18 23.15
N GLU A 24 -11.97 30.59 24.34
CA GLU A 24 -11.32 29.30 24.61
C GLU A 24 -11.95 28.17 23.78
N VAL A 25 -13.28 28.09 23.75
CA VAL A 25 -14.00 27.12 22.91
C VAL A 25 -13.72 27.31 21.43
N THR A 26 -13.66 28.56 20.96
CA THR A 26 -13.34 28.85 19.56
C THR A 26 -11.92 28.41 19.20
N VAL A 27 -10.96 28.72 20.06
CA VAL A 27 -9.56 28.29 19.85
C VAL A 27 -9.46 26.75 19.86
N ALA A 28 -10.12 26.10 20.81
CA ALA A 28 -10.16 24.63 20.87
C ALA A 28 -10.79 24.02 19.59
N ALA A 29 -11.88 24.60 19.10
CA ALA A 29 -12.53 24.15 17.87
C ALA A 29 -11.61 24.32 16.65
N VAL A 30 -10.89 25.43 16.55
CA VAL A 30 -9.92 25.67 15.46
C VAL A 30 -8.77 24.67 15.52
N VAL A 31 -8.21 24.41 16.71
CA VAL A 31 -7.13 23.43 16.89
C VAL A 31 -7.61 22.03 16.51
N LEU A 32 -8.81 21.64 16.92
CA LEU A 32 -9.40 20.34 16.54
C LEU A 32 -9.63 20.24 15.04
N ALA A 33 -10.11 21.30 14.39
CA ALA A 33 -10.30 21.34 12.94
C ALA A 33 -8.98 21.20 12.19
N LEU A 34 -7.94 21.91 12.60
CA LEU A 34 -6.60 21.82 12.00
C LEU A 34 -6.01 20.42 12.22
N SER A 35 -6.18 19.84 13.41
CA SER A 35 -5.73 18.48 13.72
C SER A 35 -6.45 17.44 12.85
N ALA A 36 -7.74 17.60 12.64
CA ALA A 36 -8.52 16.72 11.77
C ALA A 36 -8.05 16.77 10.31
N VAL A 37 -7.72 17.96 9.81
CA VAL A 37 -7.13 18.12 8.47
C VAL A 37 -5.76 17.46 8.38
N LEU A 38 -4.90 17.64 9.38
CA LEU A 38 -3.57 17.00 9.38
C LEU A 38 -3.65 15.48 9.42
N VAL A 39 -4.56 14.91 10.21
CA VAL A 39 -4.77 13.45 10.28
C VAL A 39 -5.34 12.90 8.98
N GLY A 40 -6.16 13.68 8.27
CA GLY A 40 -6.74 13.29 6.98
C GLY A 40 -5.81 13.47 5.77
N THR A 41 -4.66 14.14 5.91
CA THR A 41 -3.70 14.29 4.81
C THR A 41 -2.72 13.11 4.79
N PRO A 42 -2.63 12.36 3.66
CA PRO A 42 -1.61 11.32 3.51
C PRO A 42 -0.21 11.92 3.68
N PRO A 43 0.71 11.24 4.38
CA PRO A 43 2.08 11.73 4.47
C PRO A 43 2.72 11.76 3.08
N ALA A 44 3.48 12.82 2.78
CA ALA A 44 4.10 13.04 1.47
C ALA A 44 4.99 11.86 0.99
N ARG A 45 5.51 11.05 1.91
CA ARG A 45 6.26 9.82 1.59
C ARG A 45 5.39 8.75 0.94
N SER A 46 4.11 8.67 1.29
CA SER A 46 3.17 7.68 0.71
C SER A 46 2.83 7.97 -0.76
N GLU A 47 3.06 9.20 -1.22
CA GLU A 47 2.89 9.56 -2.63
C GLU A 47 4.10 9.14 -3.49
N LEU A 48 5.29 9.08 -2.88
CA LEU A 48 6.53 8.68 -3.55
C LEU A 48 6.72 7.16 -3.55
N ASP A 49 6.17 6.46 -2.56
CA ASP A 49 6.27 5.02 -2.36
C ASP A 49 4.89 4.38 -2.63
N ARG A 50 4.37 4.48 -3.84
CA ARG A 50 3.16 3.76 -4.23
C ARG A 50 3.51 2.32 -4.58
N PRO A 51 3.21 1.35 -3.73
CA PRO A 51 3.35 -0.04 -4.11
C PRO A 51 2.44 -0.34 -5.30
N VAL A 52 2.94 -1.13 -6.21
CA VAL A 52 2.13 -1.74 -7.25
C VAL A 52 1.53 -3.00 -6.65
N ASP A 53 0.22 -3.09 -6.60
CA ASP A 53 -0.51 -4.26 -6.10
C ASP A 53 -1.54 -4.67 -7.15
N VAL A 54 -1.38 -5.84 -7.73
CA VAL A 54 -2.21 -6.32 -8.84
C VAL A 54 -2.55 -7.78 -8.63
N MET A 55 -3.83 -8.12 -8.84
CA MET A 55 -4.30 -9.50 -8.89
C MET A 55 -4.50 -9.90 -10.35
N LEU A 56 -3.87 -10.98 -10.77
CA LEU A 56 -3.87 -11.47 -12.15
C LEU A 56 -4.45 -12.88 -12.21
N PRO A 57 -5.33 -13.17 -13.16
CA PRO A 57 -5.75 -14.54 -13.43
C PRO A 57 -4.56 -15.32 -13.99
N LEU A 58 -4.39 -16.54 -13.52
CA LEU A 58 -3.41 -17.46 -14.08
C LEU A 58 -3.96 -18.04 -15.39
N GLN A 59 -3.16 -17.96 -16.45
CA GLN A 59 -3.50 -18.49 -17.76
C GLN A 59 -2.60 -19.70 -18.04
N GLY A 60 -3.21 -20.83 -18.34
CA GLY A 60 -2.48 -22.06 -18.62
C GLY A 60 -3.23 -23.03 -19.50
N SER A 61 -2.55 -24.07 -19.92
CA SER A 61 -3.14 -25.18 -20.67
C SER A 61 -4.03 -26.02 -19.76
N ALA A 62 -5.10 -26.61 -20.34
CA ALA A 62 -5.95 -27.62 -19.71
C ALA A 62 -6.77 -27.15 -18.49
N GLY A 63 -7.32 -25.92 -18.51
CA GLY A 63 -8.29 -25.48 -17.48
C GLY A 63 -7.67 -25.22 -16.11
N ALA A 64 -6.39 -24.98 -16.05
CA ALA A 64 -5.75 -24.49 -14.83
C ALA A 64 -6.36 -23.14 -14.45
N SER A 65 -7.02 -23.10 -13.30
CA SER A 65 -7.68 -21.93 -12.76
C SER A 65 -6.97 -21.49 -11.49
N GLY A 66 -7.08 -20.19 -11.18
CA GLY A 66 -6.46 -19.60 -10.01
C GLY A 66 -6.06 -18.17 -10.31
N SER A 67 -5.46 -17.51 -9.32
CA SER A 67 -4.95 -16.16 -9.46
C SER A 67 -3.65 -15.97 -8.70
N VAL A 68 -2.87 -14.99 -9.13
CA VAL A 68 -1.68 -14.55 -8.44
C VAL A 68 -1.82 -13.07 -8.09
N GLN A 69 -1.58 -12.75 -6.84
CA GLN A 69 -1.43 -11.36 -6.41
C GLN A 69 0.05 -11.05 -6.33
N VAL A 70 0.42 -9.94 -6.93
CA VAL A 70 1.79 -9.44 -6.98
C VAL A 70 1.82 -8.04 -6.38
N SER A 71 2.71 -7.83 -5.42
CA SER A 71 2.93 -6.51 -4.82
C SER A 71 4.41 -6.16 -4.90
N VAL A 72 4.73 -5.03 -5.55
CA VAL A 72 6.09 -4.49 -5.67
C VAL A 72 6.17 -3.19 -4.88
N SER A 73 7.07 -3.11 -3.93
CA SER A 73 7.24 -1.93 -3.08
C SER A 73 8.73 -1.56 -2.95
N PRO A 74 9.08 -0.30 -3.12
CA PRO A 74 8.28 0.89 -3.46
C PRO A 74 8.01 1.13 -4.95
N ALA A 75 8.33 0.20 -5.85
CA ALA A 75 8.21 0.30 -7.31
C ALA A 75 9.01 1.46 -7.92
N ARG A 76 10.28 1.55 -7.57
CA ARG A 76 11.22 2.61 -8.02
C ARG A 76 12.56 2.02 -8.45
N VAL A 77 13.38 2.85 -9.06
CA VAL A 77 14.79 2.50 -9.38
C VAL A 77 15.54 2.14 -8.10
N GLY A 78 16.31 1.07 -8.14
CA GLY A 78 17.06 0.53 -7.02
C GLY A 78 16.36 -0.66 -6.35
N ALA A 79 16.56 -0.82 -5.05
CA ALA A 79 16.06 -1.97 -4.30
C ALA A 79 14.56 -1.90 -4.08
N ASN A 80 13.88 -3.00 -4.37
CA ASN A 80 12.45 -3.22 -4.15
C ASN A 80 12.24 -4.56 -3.44
N THR A 81 11.09 -4.72 -2.82
CA THR A 81 10.61 -5.99 -2.30
C THR A 81 9.41 -6.43 -3.11
N LEU A 82 9.43 -7.68 -3.55
CA LEU A 82 8.35 -8.33 -4.26
C LEU A 82 7.64 -9.31 -3.33
N HIS A 83 6.32 -9.22 -3.21
CA HIS A 83 5.47 -10.23 -2.61
C HIS A 83 4.63 -10.91 -3.67
N VAL A 84 4.55 -12.21 -3.62
CA VAL A 84 3.74 -13.03 -4.52
C VAL A 84 2.85 -13.95 -3.69
N TYR A 85 1.54 -13.86 -3.91
CA TYR A 85 0.55 -14.74 -3.28
C TYR A 85 -0.17 -15.54 -4.36
N LEU A 86 -0.20 -16.85 -4.21
CA LEU A 86 -0.83 -17.76 -5.14
C LEU A 86 -2.15 -18.29 -4.57
N PHE A 87 -3.23 -18.13 -5.32
CA PHE A 87 -4.57 -18.58 -4.95
C PHE A 87 -5.09 -19.63 -5.94
N ASP A 88 -5.77 -20.63 -5.40
CA ASP A 88 -6.53 -21.59 -6.19
C ASP A 88 -7.85 -20.99 -6.72
N ASP A 89 -8.62 -21.75 -7.43
CA ASP A 89 -9.93 -21.36 -7.99
C ASP A 89 -10.99 -21.08 -6.92
N SER A 90 -10.78 -21.56 -5.69
CA SER A 90 -11.65 -21.25 -4.54
C SER A 90 -11.22 -19.98 -3.78
N GLY A 91 -10.14 -19.33 -4.21
CA GLY A 91 -9.56 -18.14 -3.56
C GLY A 91 -8.76 -18.45 -2.29
N ARG A 92 -8.31 -19.69 -2.12
CA ARG A 92 -7.48 -20.13 -1.00
C ARG A 92 -6.02 -20.14 -1.42
N LEU A 93 -5.12 -19.77 -0.50
CA LEU A 93 -3.69 -19.88 -0.74
C LEU A 93 -3.29 -21.31 -1.05
N THR A 94 -2.56 -21.48 -2.14
CA THR A 94 -2.10 -22.79 -2.62
C THR A 94 -0.59 -22.77 -2.88
N GLN A 95 0.04 -23.94 -2.73
CA GLN A 95 1.48 -24.07 -2.91
C GLN A 95 1.78 -24.76 -4.25
N PRO A 96 2.55 -24.12 -5.14
CA PRO A 96 2.95 -24.72 -6.40
C PRO A 96 4.12 -25.69 -6.22
N ALA A 97 4.36 -26.53 -7.21
CA ALA A 97 5.58 -27.33 -7.30
C ALA A 97 6.81 -26.44 -7.59
N THR A 98 6.62 -25.40 -8.43
CA THR A 98 7.67 -24.42 -8.74
C THR A 98 7.04 -23.07 -9.08
N ILE A 99 7.69 -21.99 -8.65
CA ILE A 99 7.34 -20.62 -9.03
C ILE A 99 8.60 -19.89 -9.44
N SER A 100 8.52 -19.11 -10.50
CA SER A 100 9.57 -18.20 -10.94
C SER A 100 8.98 -16.87 -11.38
N VAL A 101 9.75 -15.80 -11.16
CA VAL A 101 9.39 -14.46 -11.57
C VAL A 101 10.53 -13.86 -12.36
N THR A 102 10.18 -13.20 -13.46
CA THR A 102 11.13 -12.46 -14.29
C THR A 102 10.69 -11.02 -14.47
N LEU A 103 11.68 -10.14 -14.60
CA LEU A 103 11.52 -8.72 -14.88
C LEU A 103 12.17 -8.35 -16.21
N THR A 104 11.44 -7.61 -17.04
CA THR A 104 11.93 -7.14 -18.34
C THR A 104 11.50 -5.69 -18.55
N GLU A 105 12.35 -4.88 -19.14
CA GLU A 105 11.99 -3.56 -19.68
C GLU A 105 12.08 -3.63 -21.22
N PRO A 106 10.94 -3.84 -21.92
CA PRO A 106 10.94 -4.15 -23.34
C PRO A 106 11.40 -3.01 -24.25
N SER A 107 11.15 -1.75 -23.84
CA SER A 107 11.47 -0.59 -24.68
C SER A 107 12.98 -0.30 -24.76
N GLN A 108 13.74 -0.77 -23.77
CA GLN A 108 15.19 -0.59 -23.67
C GLN A 108 15.97 -1.91 -23.90
N ASP A 109 15.25 -3.00 -24.18
CA ASP A 109 15.82 -4.35 -24.36
C ASP A 109 16.63 -4.81 -23.12
N ILE A 110 16.10 -4.50 -21.91
CA ILE A 110 16.73 -4.84 -20.64
C ILE A 110 16.03 -6.05 -20.01
N GLY A 111 16.81 -7.08 -19.69
CA GLY A 111 16.32 -8.32 -19.09
C GLY A 111 16.20 -9.47 -20.10
N PRO A 112 15.50 -10.56 -19.77
CA PRO A 112 14.84 -10.81 -18.49
C PRO A 112 15.79 -11.02 -17.31
N PHE A 113 15.46 -10.50 -16.15
CA PHE A 113 16.13 -10.76 -14.89
C PHE A 113 15.30 -11.72 -14.04
N ASP A 114 15.91 -12.79 -13.58
CA ASP A 114 15.28 -13.68 -12.59
C ASP A 114 15.23 -13.00 -11.22
N VAL A 115 14.09 -13.13 -10.55
CA VAL A 115 13.90 -12.66 -9.17
C VAL A 115 14.00 -13.85 -8.23
N ASP A 116 14.99 -13.80 -7.33
CA ASP A 116 15.14 -14.82 -6.29
C ASP A 116 13.97 -14.73 -5.30
N LEU A 117 13.20 -15.81 -5.18
CA LEU A 117 12.04 -15.91 -4.31
C LEU A 117 12.31 -16.84 -3.14
N ALA A 118 12.08 -16.37 -1.92
CA ALA A 118 12.07 -17.17 -0.71
C ALA A 118 10.63 -17.47 -0.27
N PRO A 119 10.29 -18.71 0.13
CA PRO A 119 8.99 -19.01 0.69
C PRO A 119 8.82 -18.32 2.05
N ALA A 120 7.72 -17.59 2.22
CA ALA A 120 7.36 -16.89 3.44
C ALA A 120 6.11 -17.45 4.13
N GLY A 121 5.51 -18.49 3.54
CA GLY A 121 4.33 -19.19 4.05
C GLY A 121 3.65 -19.98 2.95
N PRO A 122 2.56 -20.70 3.28
CA PRO A 122 1.79 -21.40 2.26
C PRO A 122 1.28 -20.46 1.17
N GLY A 123 1.72 -20.67 -0.07
CA GLY A 123 1.33 -19.84 -1.21
C GLY A 123 1.85 -18.40 -1.18
N HIS A 124 2.76 -18.06 -0.25
CA HIS A 124 3.36 -16.74 -0.15
C HIS A 124 4.88 -16.82 -0.35
N TYR A 125 5.38 -15.98 -1.24
CA TYR A 125 6.78 -15.88 -1.62
C TYR A 125 7.24 -14.42 -1.56
N VAL A 126 8.49 -14.20 -1.19
CA VAL A 126 9.09 -12.86 -1.07
C VAL A 126 10.41 -12.83 -1.84
N GLY A 127 10.56 -11.84 -2.69
CA GLY A 127 11.82 -11.48 -3.36
C GLY A 127 12.36 -10.20 -2.75
N ASP A 128 13.30 -10.34 -1.82
CA ASP A 128 13.95 -9.19 -1.19
C ASP A 128 15.13 -8.69 -2.03
N GLY A 129 15.31 -7.37 -2.04
CA GLY A 129 16.45 -6.75 -2.72
C GLY A 129 16.39 -6.82 -4.24
N MET A 130 15.20 -7.02 -4.83
CA MET A 130 14.98 -6.96 -6.26
C MET A 130 15.43 -5.59 -6.80
N ALA A 131 16.55 -5.56 -7.51
CA ALA A 131 17.13 -4.32 -8.02
C ALA A 131 16.58 -3.99 -9.40
N ILE A 132 15.90 -2.85 -9.53
CA ILE A 132 15.44 -2.31 -10.82
C ILE A 132 16.45 -1.26 -11.29
N PRO A 133 17.16 -1.50 -12.41
CA PRO A 133 18.31 -0.67 -12.79
C PRO A 133 17.96 0.70 -13.38
N GLY A 134 16.73 0.89 -13.85
CA GLY A 134 16.34 2.13 -14.52
C GLY A 134 14.85 2.39 -14.47
N ALA A 135 14.47 3.66 -14.67
CA ALA A 135 13.09 4.07 -14.84
C ALA A 135 12.53 3.57 -16.18
N GLY A 136 11.25 3.30 -16.25
CA GLY A 136 10.58 2.81 -17.44
C GLY A 136 9.29 2.07 -17.12
N THR A 137 8.74 1.39 -18.13
CA THR A 137 7.60 0.48 -17.94
C THR A 137 8.13 -0.95 -17.93
N TRP A 138 8.14 -1.53 -16.76
CA TRP A 138 8.65 -2.88 -16.54
C TRP A 138 7.52 -3.90 -16.61
N THR A 139 7.80 -5.00 -17.28
CA THR A 139 6.94 -6.19 -17.33
C THR A 139 7.42 -7.19 -16.29
N LEU A 140 6.55 -7.56 -15.36
CA LEU A 140 6.75 -8.64 -14.43
C LEU A 140 5.96 -9.86 -14.91
N ALA A 141 6.66 -10.95 -15.14
CA ALA A 141 6.04 -12.22 -15.53
C ALA A 141 6.24 -13.28 -14.44
N VAL A 142 5.13 -13.87 -14.01
CA VAL A 142 5.10 -14.96 -13.04
C VAL A 142 4.80 -16.25 -13.77
N SER A 143 5.65 -17.25 -13.64
CA SER A 143 5.45 -18.61 -14.15
C SER A 143 5.27 -19.56 -12.98
N VAL A 144 4.18 -20.30 -12.98
CA VAL A 144 3.80 -21.21 -11.91
C VAL A 144 3.64 -22.61 -12.49
N ARG A 145 4.31 -23.57 -11.91
CA ARG A 145 4.07 -24.99 -12.17
C ARG A 145 3.35 -25.60 -10.99
N LEU A 146 2.12 -25.98 -11.19
CA LEU A 146 1.28 -26.57 -10.14
C LEU A 146 1.63 -28.04 -9.90
N ASP A 147 1.88 -28.77 -10.99
CA ASP A 147 2.30 -30.15 -10.98
C ASP A 147 3.20 -30.47 -12.19
N GLU A 148 3.50 -31.75 -12.45
CA GLU A 148 4.38 -32.18 -13.53
C GLU A 148 3.87 -31.79 -14.92
N PHE A 149 2.54 -31.67 -15.10
CA PHE A 149 1.87 -31.46 -16.39
C PHE A 149 1.20 -30.11 -16.53
N THR A 150 1.01 -29.37 -15.42
CA THR A 150 0.24 -28.13 -15.38
C THR A 150 1.15 -26.94 -15.12
N ALA A 151 1.35 -26.14 -16.15
CA ALA A 151 2.05 -24.86 -16.05
C ALA A 151 1.11 -23.71 -16.40
N THR A 152 1.18 -22.64 -15.62
CA THR A 152 0.40 -21.42 -15.81
C THR A 152 1.30 -20.21 -15.73
N SER A 153 0.87 -19.10 -16.33
CA SER A 153 1.59 -17.84 -16.26
C SER A 153 0.66 -16.65 -16.15
N ALA A 154 1.18 -15.57 -15.60
CA ALA A 154 0.54 -14.27 -15.61
C ALA A 154 1.60 -13.20 -15.78
N SER A 155 1.25 -12.07 -16.39
CA SER A 155 2.14 -10.94 -16.53
C SER A 155 1.41 -9.62 -16.35
N THR A 156 2.14 -8.62 -15.88
CA THR A 156 1.64 -7.26 -15.72
C THR A 156 2.74 -6.25 -15.97
N ASP A 157 2.34 -5.10 -16.51
CA ASP A 157 3.23 -3.97 -16.70
C ASP A 157 3.04 -2.96 -15.56
N PHE A 158 4.12 -2.37 -15.09
CA PHE A 158 4.08 -1.33 -14.07
C PHE A 158 5.14 -0.26 -14.31
N PRO A 159 4.80 1.01 -14.00
CA PRO A 159 5.74 2.11 -14.15
C PRO A 159 6.73 2.14 -12.99
N VAL A 160 8.01 2.34 -13.31
CA VAL A 160 9.11 2.59 -12.37
C VAL A 160 9.66 3.99 -12.60
N ARG A 161 9.83 4.74 -11.53
CA ARG A 161 10.30 6.14 -11.54
C ARG A 161 11.59 6.31 -10.79
#